data_e4bf25d5bdc8334fb2100dab8cb20245
#
_entry.id   e4bf25d5bdc8334fb2100dab8cb20245
#
_cell.length_a   1.000
_cell.length_b   1.000
_cell.length_c   1.000
_cell.angle_alpha   90.00
_cell.angle_beta   90.00
_cell.angle_gamma   90.00
#
_symmetry.space_group_name_H-M   'P 1'
#
loop_
_entity.id
_entity.type
_entity.pdbx_description
1 polymer ?
#
loop_
_entity_poly.entity_id
_entity_poly.type
_entity_poly.pdbx_seq_one_letter_code
_entity_poly.pdbx_strand_id
1 'polypeptide(L)'
;MTIAPISATAPPKRRWLRFLAVTLLCVSLGGCVACRIFHSGPYRVPEPLPEAKLLDIHVHTAGIGAGDSGCFISKQMESSWKLNIYLKSFGTTREELQAKGDAHVVQLISRQLAASQHVGQAILLAMDGVMDANGELDRARTEIYVPNDFIAHETAKTTNLLYGASINPLRKDALAQLDWAKAHGARLVKWIPSIMQFDPADERHTAFYRKLVELKLPLLTHAGQERSFTSARDVLCDPQRLHLPLKLGVTVIVAHIASTGANDGQRDTDRLAPMMAQ
;
A
#
# COMPACT_ATOMS: atom_id res chain seq x y z
N MET A 1 -58.51 26.81 -54.48
CA MET A 1 -57.04 26.58 -54.24
C MET A 1 -56.93 25.65 -53.07
N THR A 2 -56.78 24.36 -53.32
CA THR A 2 -56.92 23.27 -52.36
C THR A 2 -55.48 22.75 -52.06
N ILE A 3 -55.04 22.87 -50.81
CA ILE A 3 -53.74 22.43 -50.39
C ILE A 3 -53.87 20.97 -49.94
N ALA A 4 -53.09 20.10 -50.56
CA ALA A 4 -53.01 18.67 -50.22
C ALA A 4 -52.13 18.42 -48.95
N PRO A 5 -52.45 17.43 -48.13
CA PRO A 5 -51.64 17.15 -46.90
C PRO A 5 -50.35 16.40 -47.24
N ILE A 6 -49.25 16.79 -46.56
CA ILE A 6 -47.95 16.17 -46.64
C ILE A 6 -47.97 14.85 -45.83
N SER A 7 -47.71 13.73 -46.51
CA SER A 7 -47.60 12.43 -45.92
C SER A 7 -46.29 12.33 -45.16
N ALA A 8 -46.34 12.13 -43.84
CA ALA A 8 -45.19 11.84 -43.00
C ALA A 8 -44.83 10.35 -43.13
N THR A 9 -43.70 10.03 -43.74
CA THR A 9 -43.14 8.68 -43.79
C THR A 9 -42.43 8.35 -42.47
N ALA A 10 -42.88 7.32 -41.79
CA ALA A 10 -42.26 6.83 -40.56
C ALA A 10 -40.83 6.28 -40.83
N PRO A 11 -39.84 6.52 -39.94
CA PRO A 11 -38.49 6.02 -40.14
C PRO A 11 -38.43 4.50 -39.96
N PRO A 12 -37.59 3.81 -40.71
CA PRO A 12 -37.55 2.34 -40.74
C PRO A 12 -36.97 1.77 -39.46
N LYS A 13 -37.79 1.07 -38.69
CA LYS A 13 -37.43 0.37 -37.43
C LYS A 13 -36.27 -0.65 -37.56
N ARG A 14 -35.89 -1.03 -38.77
CA ARG A 14 -34.79 -1.99 -39.04
C ARG A 14 -33.37 -1.43 -38.86
N ARG A 15 -33.16 -0.13 -38.92
CA ARG A 15 -31.80 0.46 -38.75
C ARG A 15 -31.34 0.43 -37.31
N TRP A 16 -32.22 0.64 -36.36
CA TRP A 16 -31.88 0.60 -34.92
C TRP A 16 -31.53 -0.80 -34.43
N LEU A 17 -32.19 -1.82 -34.87
CA LEU A 17 -31.86 -3.22 -34.55
C LEU A 17 -30.50 -3.65 -35.08
N ARG A 18 -30.07 -3.14 -36.25
CA ARG A 18 -28.73 -3.40 -36.78
C ARG A 18 -27.62 -2.67 -35.99
N PHE A 19 -27.87 -1.45 -35.52
CA PHE A 19 -26.95 -0.71 -34.66
C PHE A 19 -26.80 -1.40 -33.28
N LEU A 20 -27.91 -1.82 -32.68
CA LEU A 20 -27.87 -2.58 -31.41
C LEU A 20 -27.13 -3.91 -31.53
N ALA A 21 -27.34 -4.63 -32.62
CA ALA A 21 -26.64 -5.91 -32.86
C ALA A 21 -25.14 -5.74 -33.09
N VAL A 22 -24.72 -4.68 -33.82
CA VAL A 22 -23.29 -4.38 -34.04
C VAL A 22 -22.64 -3.89 -32.74
N THR A 23 -23.32 -3.07 -31.96
CA THR A 23 -22.79 -2.59 -30.67
C THR A 23 -22.64 -3.74 -29.67
N LEU A 24 -23.61 -4.65 -29.57
CA LEU A 24 -23.51 -5.85 -28.74
C LEU A 24 -22.40 -6.80 -29.22
N LEU A 25 -22.22 -6.95 -30.53
CA LEU A 25 -21.12 -7.77 -31.07
C LEU A 25 -19.75 -7.14 -30.79
N CYS A 26 -19.62 -5.82 -30.90
CA CYS A 26 -18.37 -5.12 -30.57
C CYS A 26 -18.05 -5.18 -29.07
N VAL A 27 -19.05 -5.10 -28.18
CA VAL A 27 -18.86 -5.24 -26.73
C VAL A 27 -18.49 -6.69 -26.37
N SER A 28 -19.10 -7.68 -27.00
CA SER A 28 -18.75 -9.10 -26.76
C SER A 28 -17.37 -9.46 -27.33
N LEU A 29 -17.00 -8.95 -28.51
CA LEU A 29 -15.66 -9.15 -29.06
C LEU A 29 -14.60 -8.36 -28.30
N GLY A 30 -14.88 -7.11 -27.89
CA GLY A 30 -14.00 -6.33 -27.02
C GLY A 30 -13.81 -6.96 -25.65
N GLY A 31 -14.88 -7.51 -25.05
CA GLY A 31 -14.80 -8.28 -23.81
C GLY A 31 -13.97 -9.56 -23.94
N CYS A 32 -14.12 -10.30 -25.05
CA CYS A 32 -13.30 -11.49 -25.32
C CYS A 32 -11.82 -11.16 -25.59
N VAL A 33 -11.53 -10.04 -26.27
CA VAL A 33 -10.16 -9.59 -26.52
C VAL A 33 -9.52 -9.08 -25.22
N ALA A 34 -10.26 -8.28 -24.43
CA ALA A 34 -9.79 -7.85 -23.11
C ALA A 34 -9.55 -9.04 -22.16
N CYS A 35 -10.46 -10.02 -22.11
CA CYS A 35 -10.24 -11.26 -21.36
C CYS A 35 -9.01 -12.06 -21.84
N ARG A 36 -8.71 -12.09 -23.13
CA ARG A 36 -7.51 -12.76 -23.66
C ARG A 36 -6.22 -12.00 -23.40
N ILE A 37 -6.27 -10.67 -23.32
CA ILE A 37 -5.12 -9.83 -22.98
C ILE A 37 -4.77 -9.93 -21.49
N PHE A 38 -5.77 -10.13 -20.62
CA PHE A 38 -5.58 -10.30 -19.18
C PHE A 38 -5.44 -11.76 -18.73
N HIS A 39 -5.76 -12.73 -19.56
CA HIS A 39 -5.38 -14.13 -19.36
C HIS A 39 -4.05 -14.38 -20.10
N SER A 40 -2.95 -13.87 -19.55
CA SER A 40 -1.66 -14.55 -19.72
C SER A 40 -1.93 -16.02 -19.39
N GLY A 41 -1.56 -16.96 -20.27
CA GLY A 41 -1.90 -18.38 -20.22
C GLY A 41 -1.75 -19.00 -18.83
N PRO A 42 -2.11 -20.28 -18.64
CA PRO A 42 -2.22 -20.86 -17.32
C PRO A 42 -0.92 -20.56 -16.56
N TYR A 43 -1.07 -19.80 -15.46
CA TYR A 43 0.02 -19.55 -14.53
C TYR A 43 0.55 -20.92 -14.10
N ARG A 44 1.64 -21.37 -14.70
CA ARG A 44 2.34 -22.54 -14.23
C ARG A 44 2.94 -22.17 -12.89
N VAL A 45 2.34 -22.66 -11.82
CA VAL A 45 3.03 -22.68 -10.54
C VAL A 45 4.30 -23.49 -10.80
N PRO A 46 5.49 -22.87 -10.80
CA PRO A 46 6.72 -23.64 -10.97
C PRO A 46 6.87 -24.47 -9.70
N GLU A 47 6.93 -25.76 -9.84
CA GLU A 47 7.23 -26.73 -8.79
C GLU A 47 6.41 -26.63 -7.48
N PRO A 48 6.08 -27.73 -6.81
CA PRO A 48 5.43 -27.64 -5.50
C PRO A 48 6.29 -26.77 -4.58
N LEU A 49 5.66 -25.74 -4.00
CA LEU A 49 6.31 -24.92 -2.99
C LEU A 49 6.90 -25.83 -1.91
N PRO A 50 8.11 -25.54 -1.41
CA PRO A 50 8.73 -26.36 -0.37
C PRO A 50 7.77 -26.50 0.82
N GLU A 51 7.89 -27.59 1.59
CA GLU A 51 7.10 -27.82 2.80
C GLU A 51 7.20 -26.66 3.82
N ALA A 52 8.30 -25.88 3.75
CA ALA A 52 8.47 -24.67 4.54
C ALA A 52 7.51 -23.58 4.05
N LYS A 53 6.66 -23.11 4.94
CA LYS A 53 5.75 -21.99 4.66
C LYS A 53 6.52 -20.69 4.43
N LEU A 54 6.03 -19.86 3.52
CA LEU A 54 6.59 -18.55 3.16
C LEU A 54 6.41 -17.54 4.30
N LEU A 55 7.28 -16.53 4.33
CA LEU A 55 7.15 -15.31 5.13
C LEU A 55 6.63 -14.18 4.22
N ASP A 56 5.46 -13.62 4.54
CA ASP A 56 4.99 -12.37 3.92
C ASP A 56 5.61 -11.17 4.65
N ILE A 57 6.38 -10.37 3.96
CA ILE A 57 7.10 -9.23 4.54
C ILE A 57 6.35 -7.89 4.40
N HIS A 58 5.14 -7.88 3.82
CA HIS A 58 4.46 -6.64 3.48
C HIS A 58 2.96 -6.66 3.82
N VAL A 59 2.63 -6.79 5.09
CA VAL A 59 1.24 -6.80 5.56
C VAL A 59 0.91 -5.52 6.33
N HIS A 60 -0.05 -4.75 5.82
CA HIS A 60 -0.58 -3.59 6.51
C HIS A 60 -1.73 -3.97 7.45
N THR A 61 -1.95 -3.14 8.45
CA THR A 61 -3.15 -3.16 9.29
C THR A 61 -3.84 -1.80 9.23
N ALA A 62 -5.00 -1.71 9.85
CA ALA A 62 -5.73 -0.47 10.00
C ALA A 62 -6.19 -0.30 11.45
N GLY A 63 -6.36 0.94 11.85
CA GLY A 63 -6.96 1.30 13.13
C GLY A 63 -7.62 2.67 13.05
N ILE A 64 -8.66 2.85 13.82
CA ILE A 64 -9.46 4.09 13.88
C ILE A 64 -9.33 4.80 15.24
N GLY A 65 -8.44 4.32 16.12
CA GLY A 65 -8.24 4.81 17.48
C GLY A 65 -9.11 4.11 18.52
N ALA A 66 -9.75 3.00 18.17
CA ALA A 66 -10.59 2.25 19.08
C ALA A 66 -9.76 1.37 20.03
N GLY A 67 -10.14 1.32 21.32
CA GLY A 67 -9.46 0.51 22.33
C GLY A 67 -8.08 1.03 22.72
N ASP A 68 -7.90 2.35 22.75
CA ASP A 68 -6.68 3.05 23.16
C ASP A 68 -5.41 2.61 22.38
N SER A 69 -5.59 2.20 21.12
CA SER A 69 -4.51 1.75 20.25
C SER A 69 -3.49 2.84 19.86
N GLY A 70 -3.85 4.12 20.03
CA GLY A 70 -3.09 5.25 19.51
C GLY A 70 -3.18 5.44 17.99
N CYS A 71 -3.81 4.51 17.27
CA CYS A 71 -4.07 4.66 15.83
C CYS A 71 -4.98 5.85 15.55
N PHE A 72 -4.89 6.39 14.36
CA PHE A 72 -5.91 7.32 13.86
C PHE A 72 -5.91 7.40 12.34
N ILE A 73 -7.03 7.87 11.80
CA ILE A 73 -7.19 8.24 10.40
C ILE A 73 -7.69 9.68 10.31
N SER A 74 -7.37 10.35 9.20
CA SER A 74 -7.88 11.71 8.96
C SER A 74 -9.40 11.71 8.78
N LYS A 75 -10.05 12.85 9.08
CA LYS A 75 -11.50 13.03 8.83
C LYS A 75 -11.89 12.75 7.38
N GLN A 76 -11.00 13.08 6.43
CA GLN A 76 -11.22 12.81 5.02
C GLN A 76 -11.25 11.30 4.73
N MET A 77 -10.32 10.53 5.27
CA MET A 77 -10.32 9.08 5.14
C MET A 77 -11.50 8.47 5.89
N GLU A 78 -11.82 8.98 7.06
CA GLU A 78 -12.96 8.53 7.85
C GLU A 78 -14.28 8.65 7.11
N SER A 79 -14.50 9.73 6.35
CA SER A 79 -15.69 9.94 5.53
C SER A 79 -15.65 9.23 4.17
N SER A 80 -14.51 8.63 3.79
CA SER A 80 -14.33 7.98 2.51
C SER A 80 -15.01 6.62 2.44
N TRP A 81 -15.72 6.34 1.34
CA TRP A 81 -16.24 5.01 1.04
C TRP A 81 -15.14 3.93 0.95
N LYS A 82 -13.90 4.33 0.63
CA LYS A 82 -12.73 3.43 0.57
C LYS A 82 -12.45 2.78 1.92
N LEU A 83 -12.67 3.49 3.04
CA LEU A 83 -12.46 2.92 4.38
C LEU A 83 -13.28 1.64 4.57
N ASN A 84 -14.56 1.67 4.19
CA ASN A 84 -15.42 0.49 4.33
C ASN A 84 -14.93 -0.69 3.48
N ILE A 85 -14.37 -0.43 2.28
CA ILE A 85 -13.76 -1.47 1.45
C ILE A 85 -12.52 -2.05 2.15
N TYR A 86 -11.65 -1.19 2.69
CA TYR A 86 -10.46 -1.66 3.41
C TYR A 86 -10.83 -2.49 4.64
N LEU A 87 -11.76 -2.01 5.48
CA LEU A 87 -12.21 -2.76 6.66
C LEU A 87 -12.83 -4.10 6.26
N LYS A 88 -13.65 -4.13 5.20
CA LYS A 88 -14.23 -5.36 4.68
C LYS A 88 -13.15 -6.34 4.17
N SER A 89 -12.07 -5.86 3.59
CA SER A 89 -10.95 -6.73 3.14
C SER A 89 -10.22 -7.38 4.33
N PHE A 90 -10.22 -6.74 5.51
CA PHE A 90 -9.76 -7.35 6.75
C PHE A 90 -10.79 -8.28 7.41
N GLY A 91 -12.02 -8.31 6.90
CA GLY A 91 -13.11 -9.12 7.46
C GLY A 91 -13.81 -8.47 8.66
N THR A 92 -13.84 -7.13 8.72
CA THR A 92 -14.45 -6.35 9.81
C THR A 92 -15.24 -5.15 9.30
N THR A 93 -15.92 -4.46 10.22
CA THR A 93 -16.62 -3.21 9.97
C THR A 93 -16.17 -2.14 10.97
N ARG A 94 -16.59 -0.89 10.74
CA ARG A 94 -16.30 0.21 11.65
C ARG A 94 -16.94 -0.02 13.04
N GLU A 95 -18.17 -0.48 13.06
CA GLU A 95 -18.93 -0.78 14.27
C GLU A 95 -18.25 -1.88 15.09
N GLU A 96 -17.74 -2.92 14.40
CA GLU A 96 -16.98 -3.97 15.06
C GLU A 96 -15.67 -3.47 15.67
N LEU A 97 -14.94 -2.58 14.96
CA LEU A 97 -13.73 -1.96 15.52
C LEU A 97 -14.04 -1.09 16.72
N GLN A 98 -15.09 -0.28 16.66
CA GLN A 98 -15.53 0.54 17.80
C GLN A 98 -15.88 -0.32 19.03
N ALA A 99 -16.48 -1.48 18.81
CA ALA A 99 -16.88 -2.37 19.90
C ALA A 99 -15.73 -3.23 20.45
N LYS A 100 -14.78 -3.66 19.59
CA LYS A 100 -13.75 -4.65 19.94
C LYS A 100 -12.33 -4.06 20.03
N GLY A 101 -12.14 -2.80 19.62
CA GLY A 101 -10.83 -2.16 19.52
C GLY A 101 -10.06 -2.52 18.27
N ASP A 102 -9.03 -1.73 17.92
CA ASP A 102 -8.20 -1.91 16.73
C ASP A 102 -7.39 -3.22 16.74
N ALA A 103 -7.08 -3.74 17.93
CA ALA A 103 -6.44 -5.06 18.08
C ALA A 103 -7.23 -6.20 17.40
N HIS A 104 -8.54 -6.00 17.20
CA HIS A 104 -9.37 -6.97 16.49
C HIS A 104 -8.90 -7.24 15.04
N VAL A 105 -8.44 -6.21 14.31
CA VAL A 105 -7.87 -6.39 12.96
C VAL A 105 -6.61 -7.25 13.01
N VAL A 106 -5.73 -7.01 13.97
CA VAL A 106 -4.51 -7.82 14.13
C VAL A 106 -4.85 -9.29 14.38
N GLN A 107 -5.85 -9.56 15.22
CA GLN A 107 -6.34 -10.93 15.48
C GLN A 107 -6.96 -11.58 14.23
N LEU A 108 -7.68 -10.80 13.40
CA LEU A 108 -8.24 -11.30 12.13
C LEU A 108 -7.13 -11.67 11.16
N ILE A 109 -6.13 -10.82 10.99
CA ILE A 109 -4.96 -11.08 10.14
C ILE A 109 -4.23 -12.36 10.62
N SER A 110 -3.97 -12.49 11.93
CA SER A 110 -3.34 -13.68 12.50
C SER A 110 -4.15 -14.96 12.23
N ARG A 111 -5.48 -14.91 12.33
CA ARG A 111 -6.37 -16.05 12.03
C ARG A 111 -6.38 -16.41 10.54
N GLN A 112 -6.46 -15.41 9.66
CA GLN A 112 -6.38 -15.64 8.20
C GLN A 112 -5.05 -16.27 7.80
N LEU A 113 -3.95 -15.78 8.40
CA LEU A 113 -2.62 -16.33 8.17
C LEU A 113 -2.50 -17.78 8.67
N ALA A 114 -3.06 -18.09 9.84
CA ALA A 114 -3.08 -19.45 10.38
C ALA A 114 -3.86 -20.44 9.48
N ALA A 115 -4.88 -19.95 8.77
CA ALA A 115 -5.64 -20.72 7.80
C ALA A 115 -4.94 -20.87 6.43
N SER A 116 -3.85 -20.12 6.17
CA SER A 116 -3.14 -20.18 4.90
C SER A 116 -2.35 -21.49 4.76
N GLN A 117 -2.42 -22.08 3.56
CA GLN A 117 -1.63 -23.28 3.23
C GLN A 117 -0.17 -22.97 2.93
N HIS A 118 0.13 -21.78 2.44
CA HIS A 118 1.44 -21.44 1.88
C HIS A 118 2.22 -20.43 2.72
N VAL A 119 1.53 -19.50 3.39
CA VAL A 119 2.18 -18.46 4.21
C VAL A 119 2.07 -18.84 5.68
N GLY A 120 3.21 -18.91 6.37
CA GLY A 120 3.28 -19.33 7.77
C GLY A 120 3.43 -18.17 8.75
N GLN A 121 4.11 -17.11 8.31
CA GLN A 121 4.36 -15.91 9.10
C GLN A 121 4.20 -14.66 8.25
N ALA A 122 3.91 -13.53 8.88
CA ALA A 122 3.87 -12.23 8.22
C ALA A 122 4.50 -11.14 9.09
N ILE A 123 5.12 -10.14 8.44
CA ILE A 123 5.55 -8.90 9.09
C ILE A 123 4.41 -7.90 9.01
N LEU A 124 3.82 -7.61 10.16
CA LEU A 124 2.77 -6.61 10.31
C LEU A 124 3.40 -5.24 10.49
N LEU A 125 3.02 -4.28 9.65
CA LEU A 125 3.68 -3.00 9.50
C LEU A 125 2.98 -1.90 10.30
N ALA A 126 3.74 -1.17 11.12
CA ALA A 126 3.36 0.15 11.60
C ALA A 126 3.28 1.16 10.45
N MET A 127 2.66 2.30 10.68
CA MET A 127 2.60 3.42 9.72
C MET A 127 2.81 4.74 10.45
N ASP A 128 3.97 5.35 10.20
CA ASP A 128 4.27 6.68 10.74
C ASP A 128 3.69 7.78 9.84
N GLY A 129 3.57 8.99 10.39
CA GLY A 129 2.93 10.11 9.74
C GLY A 129 3.89 11.20 9.25
N VAL A 130 3.32 12.35 8.96
CA VAL A 130 4.02 13.58 8.60
C VAL A 130 4.59 14.23 9.85
N MET A 131 5.81 14.75 9.75
CA MET A 131 6.41 15.53 10.83
C MET A 131 6.25 17.03 10.59
N ASP A 132 6.10 17.78 11.66
CA ASP A 132 6.16 19.25 11.64
C ASP A 132 7.62 19.76 11.60
N ALA A 133 7.81 21.08 11.64
CA ALA A 133 9.13 21.70 11.62
C ALA A 133 9.98 21.38 12.86
N ASN A 134 9.37 20.94 13.95
CA ASN A 134 10.03 20.55 15.19
C ASN A 134 10.33 19.04 15.27
N GLY A 135 9.95 18.28 14.24
CA GLY A 135 10.07 16.83 14.22
C GLY A 135 9.01 16.10 15.07
N GLU A 136 7.91 16.75 15.38
CA GLU A 136 6.75 16.15 16.04
C GLU A 136 5.71 15.67 15.02
N LEU A 137 4.92 14.66 15.41
CA LEU A 137 3.85 14.14 14.56
C LEU A 137 2.77 15.18 14.28
N ASP A 138 2.68 15.62 13.02
CA ASP A 138 1.61 16.51 12.56
C ASP A 138 0.33 15.73 12.26
N ARG A 139 -0.54 15.60 13.25
CA ARG A 139 -1.81 14.88 13.11
C ARG A 139 -2.73 15.48 12.05
N ALA A 140 -2.66 16.79 11.81
CA ALA A 140 -3.54 17.47 10.84
C ALA A 140 -3.18 17.11 9.39
N ARG A 141 -1.88 16.90 9.10
CA ARG A 141 -1.39 16.50 7.78
C ARG A 141 -1.25 14.99 7.61
N THR A 142 -1.38 14.22 8.67
CA THR A 142 -1.25 12.76 8.63
C THR A 142 -2.59 12.13 8.29
N GLU A 143 -2.65 11.37 7.19
CA GLU A 143 -3.89 10.75 6.72
C GLU A 143 -4.20 9.43 7.45
N ILE A 144 -3.16 8.66 7.78
CA ILE A 144 -3.24 7.43 8.57
C ILE A 144 -2.02 7.30 9.48
N TYR A 145 -2.23 6.81 10.69
CA TYR A 145 -1.19 6.53 11.66
C TYR A 145 -1.46 5.24 12.41
N VAL A 146 -0.47 4.36 12.46
CA VAL A 146 -0.48 3.11 13.23
C VAL A 146 0.82 3.05 14.03
N PRO A 147 0.77 3.26 15.36
CA PRO A 147 1.97 3.42 16.18
C PRO A 147 2.82 2.16 16.26
N ASN A 148 4.12 2.34 16.44
CA ASN A 148 5.09 1.26 16.59
C ASN A 148 4.84 0.41 17.85
N ASP A 149 4.54 1.04 18.96
CA ASP A 149 4.26 0.37 20.25
C ASP A 149 3.01 -0.51 20.18
N PHE A 150 1.95 -0.05 19.51
CA PHE A 150 0.76 -0.86 19.27
C PHE A 150 1.09 -2.12 18.48
N ILE A 151 1.82 -2.01 17.36
CA ILE A 151 2.16 -3.17 16.54
C ILE A 151 3.14 -4.11 17.28
N ALA A 152 4.14 -3.58 17.95
CA ALA A 152 5.06 -4.39 18.76
C ALA A 152 4.31 -5.18 19.85
N HIS A 153 3.38 -4.52 20.55
CA HIS A 153 2.57 -5.15 21.59
C HIS A 153 1.62 -6.23 21.05
N GLU A 154 0.91 -5.93 19.94
CA GLU A 154 -0.05 -6.90 19.40
C GLU A 154 0.63 -8.10 18.73
N THR A 155 1.75 -7.89 18.03
CA THR A 155 2.50 -9.00 17.42
C THR A 155 3.13 -9.90 18.46
N ALA A 156 3.57 -9.37 19.61
CA ALA A 156 4.12 -10.16 20.72
C ALA A 156 3.10 -11.16 21.32
N LYS A 157 1.80 -10.97 21.10
CA LYS A 157 0.74 -11.88 21.54
C LYS A 157 0.49 -13.04 20.57
N THR A 158 1.17 -13.06 19.42
CA THR A 158 0.96 -14.05 18.34
C THR A 158 2.26 -14.81 18.04
N THR A 159 2.12 -15.99 17.42
CA THR A 159 3.28 -16.80 16.99
C THR A 159 3.57 -16.66 15.49
N ASN A 160 2.65 -16.07 14.74
CA ASN A 160 2.71 -15.99 13.28
C ASN A 160 2.82 -14.56 12.74
N LEU A 161 2.71 -13.52 13.58
CA LEU A 161 2.96 -12.14 13.20
C LEU A 161 4.27 -11.65 13.80
N LEU A 162 5.04 -10.95 12.99
CA LEU A 162 6.30 -10.31 13.36
C LEU A 162 6.14 -8.79 13.23
N TYR A 163 6.87 -8.05 14.05
CA TYR A 163 6.80 -6.60 14.05
C TYR A 163 7.67 -5.99 12.94
N GLY A 164 7.05 -5.12 12.12
CA GLY A 164 7.71 -4.19 11.20
C GLY A 164 7.48 -2.75 11.65
N ALA A 165 8.58 -2.03 11.91
CA ALA A 165 8.52 -0.64 12.36
C ALA A 165 8.22 0.32 11.21
N SER A 166 7.72 1.52 11.54
CA SER A 166 7.66 2.66 10.61
C SER A 166 8.12 3.91 11.36
N ILE A 167 9.14 4.56 10.85
CA ILE A 167 9.77 5.72 11.53
C ILE A 167 10.12 6.75 10.47
N ASN A 168 9.49 7.92 10.54
CA ASN A 168 9.82 9.04 9.67
C ASN A 168 11.21 9.60 10.08
N PRO A 169 12.16 9.73 9.15
CA PRO A 169 13.51 10.19 9.47
C PRO A 169 13.57 11.66 9.92
N LEU A 170 12.49 12.42 9.71
CA LEU A 170 12.37 13.80 10.17
C LEU A 170 11.92 13.90 11.65
N ARG A 171 11.58 12.78 12.30
CA ARG A 171 11.28 12.80 13.74
C ARG A 171 12.47 13.30 14.54
N LYS A 172 12.22 14.16 15.54
CA LYS A 172 13.27 14.62 16.45
C LYS A 172 13.92 13.47 17.25
N ASP A 173 13.17 12.40 17.46
CA ASP A 173 13.58 11.19 18.19
C ASP A 173 13.87 9.98 17.26
N ALA A 174 14.04 10.20 15.95
CA ALA A 174 14.12 9.13 14.94
C ALA A 174 15.16 8.04 15.29
N LEU A 175 16.34 8.42 15.73
CA LEU A 175 17.41 7.45 16.07
C LEU A 175 17.06 6.63 17.33
N ALA A 176 16.49 7.28 18.34
CA ALA A 176 16.02 6.58 19.55
C ALA A 176 14.86 5.63 19.23
N GLN A 177 13.97 6.02 18.32
CA GLN A 177 12.89 5.14 17.84
C GLN A 177 13.44 3.91 17.09
N LEU A 178 14.53 4.02 16.35
CA LEU A 178 15.18 2.87 15.72
C LEU A 178 15.77 1.90 16.77
N ASP A 179 16.45 2.43 17.79
CA ASP A 179 16.96 1.61 18.90
C ASP A 179 15.82 0.92 19.65
N TRP A 180 14.76 1.65 19.95
CA TRP A 180 13.57 1.11 20.59
C TRP A 180 12.93 0.00 19.75
N ALA A 181 12.71 0.26 18.46
CA ALA A 181 12.10 -0.71 17.54
C ALA A 181 12.94 -2.01 17.47
N LYS A 182 14.26 -1.88 17.36
CA LYS A 182 15.16 -3.04 17.36
C LYS A 182 15.07 -3.83 18.64
N ALA A 183 15.08 -3.17 19.81
CA ALA A 183 14.95 -3.80 21.11
C ALA A 183 13.61 -4.53 21.29
N HIS A 184 12.54 -4.06 20.62
CA HIS A 184 11.21 -4.68 20.64
C HIS A 184 10.96 -5.65 19.47
N GLY A 185 12.01 -6.09 18.78
CA GLY A 185 11.97 -7.18 17.82
C GLY A 185 11.57 -6.79 16.39
N ALA A 186 11.67 -5.51 16.03
CA ALA A 186 11.45 -5.09 14.65
C ALA A 186 12.33 -5.88 13.67
N ARG A 187 11.72 -6.35 12.57
CA ARG A 187 12.40 -7.10 11.52
C ARG A 187 12.84 -6.23 10.36
N LEU A 188 12.19 -5.12 10.16
CA LEU A 188 12.47 -4.12 9.14
C LEU A 188 11.85 -2.78 9.51
N VAL A 189 12.20 -1.73 8.77
CA VAL A 189 11.52 -0.42 8.80
C VAL A 189 10.75 -0.22 7.51
N LYS A 190 9.47 0.15 7.60
CA LYS A 190 8.59 0.47 6.46
C LYS A 190 8.50 1.96 6.24
N TRP A 191 8.62 2.36 4.98
CA TRP A 191 8.34 3.72 4.52
C TRP A 191 7.32 3.77 3.40
N ILE A 192 6.52 4.84 3.43
CA ILE A 192 5.72 5.34 2.30
C ILE A 192 6.01 6.83 2.17
N PRO A 193 7.13 7.22 1.51
CA PRO A 193 7.61 8.61 1.52
C PRO A 193 6.58 9.61 1.01
N SER A 194 5.72 9.21 0.06
CA SER A 194 4.67 10.07 -0.50
C SER A 194 3.67 10.57 0.54
N ILE A 195 3.26 9.75 1.50
CA ILE A 195 2.31 10.13 2.56
C ILE A 195 3.00 10.59 3.84
N MET A 196 4.21 10.13 4.09
CA MET A 196 5.05 10.59 5.21
C MET A 196 5.73 11.94 4.92
N GLN A 197 5.68 12.40 3.67
CA GLN A 197 6.10 13.71 3.16
C GLN A 197 7.57 14.07 3.46
N PHE A 198 8.48 13.16 3.22
CA PHE A 198 9.92 13.39 3.26
C PHE A 198 10.62 12.87 1.99
N ASP A 199 11.78 13.42 1.68
CA ASP A 199 12.59 13.01 0.54
C ASP A 199 13.64 11.97 0.96
N PRO A 200 13.59 10.72 0.45
CA PRO A 200 14.63 9.73 0.75
C PRO A 200 16.04 10.12 0.29
N ALA A 201 16.18 11.03 -0.69
CA ALA A 201 17.48 11.49 -1.18
C ALA A 201 18.11 12.61 -0.33
N ASP A 202 17.40 13.10 0.69
CA ASP A 202 17.91 14.20 1.54
C ASP A 202 19.08 13.72 2.40
N GLU A 203 20.24 14.36 2.25
CA GLU A 203 21.46 14.03 2.99
C GLU A 203 21.32 14.19 4.50
N ARG A 204 20.36 14.96 4.98
CA ARG A 204 20.03 15.09 6.41
C ARG A 204 19.67 13.75 7.04
N HIS A 205 19.23 12.76 6.24
CA HIS A 205 18.90 11.42 6.70
C HIS A 205 20.11 10.49 6.83
N THR A 206 21.32 10.94 6.54
CA THR A 206 22.54 10.11 6.59
C THR A 206 22.72 9.38 7.93
N ALA A 207 22.47 10.07 9.05
CA ALA A 207 22.56 9.47 10.38
C ALA A 207 21.52 8.33 10.57
N PHE A 208 20.32 8.53 10.07
CA PHE A 208 19.25 7.51 10.09
C PHE A 208 19.67 6.26 9.29
N TYR A 209 20.20 6.44 8.09
CA TYR A 209 20.65 5.33 7.24
C TYR A 209 21.80 4.55 7.85
N ARG A 210 22.79 5.24 8.41
CA ARG A 210 23.88 4.60 9.14
C ARG A 210 23.37 3.79 10.33
N LYS A 211 22.36 4.29 11.03
CA LYS A 211 21.73 3.58 12.15
C LYS A 211 20.98 2.33 11.69
N LEU A 212 20.30 2.35 10.55
CA LEU A 212 19.69 1.15 9.94
C LEU A 212 20.74 0.07 9.67
N VAL A 213 21.89 0.46 9.11
CA VAL A 213 23.01 -0.47 8.84
C VAL A 213 23.57 -1.06 10.15
N GLU A 214 23.85 -0.20 11.16
CA GLU A 214 24.32 -0.62 12.48
C GLU A 214 23.39 -1.66 13.12
N LEU A 215 22.09 -1.40 13.09
CA LEU A 215 21.06 -2.26 13.68
C LEU A 215 20.70 -3.47 12.80
N LYS A 216 21.25 -3.55 11.58
CA LYS A 216 20.89 -4.56 10.57
C LYS A 216 19.37 -4.62 10.34
N LEU A 217 18.75 -3.46 10.18
CA LEU A 217 17.34 -3.32 9.87
C LEU A 217 17.18 -2.99 8.38
N PRO A 218 16.63 -3.90 7.55
CA PRO A 218 16.28 -3.59 6.17
C PRO A 218 15.24 -2.48 6.09
N LEU A 219 15.29 -1.70 5.03
CA LEU A 219 14.30 -0.68 4.69
C LEU A 219 13.35 -1.20 3.61
N LEU A 220 12.10 -1.47 3.96
CA LEU A 220 11.03 -1.75 3.01
C LEU A 220 10.36 -0.43 2.64
N THR A 221 10.55 0.05 1.43
CA THR A 221 9.99 1.33 1.00
C THR A 221 8.98 1.17 -0.13
N HIS A 222 7.89 1.94 -0.08
CA HIS A 222 7.03 2.15 -1.23
C HIS A 222 7.82 2.89 -2.31
N ALA A 223 7.68 2.46 -3.55
CA ALA A 223 8.18 3.16 -4.72
C ALA A 223 7.14 3.10 -5.84
N GLY A 224 7.08 4.14 -6.66
CA GLY A 224 6.04 4.35 -7.64
C GLY A 224 4.86 5.14 -7.08
N GLN A 225 3.77 5.18 -7.85
CA GLN A 225 2.60 5.99 -7.52
C GLN A 225 1.75 5.35 -6.41
N GLU A 226 1.42 6.14 -5.39
CA GLU A 226 0.53 5.75 -4.29
C GLU A 226 -0.90 6.22 -4.59
N ARG A 227 -1.84 5.27 -4.76
CA ARG A 227 -3.22 5.55 -5.18
C ARG A 227 -4.25 5.45 -4.06
N SER A 228 -3.84 4.97 -2.90
CA SER A 228 -4.76 4.72 -1.77
C SER A 228 -5.05 5.99 -0.98
N PHE A 229 -4.11 6.92 -0.97
CA PHE A 229 -4.14 8.12 -0.14
C PHE A 229 -4.24 9.40 -1.00
N THR A 230 -5.01 10.36 -0.50
CA THR A 230 -5.24 11.62 -1.23
C THR A 230 -4.14 12.66 -1.02
N SER A 231 -3.40 12.54 0.08
CA SER A 231 -2.28 13.42 0.43
C SER A 231 -0.96 13.01 -0.22
N ALA A 232 -0.94 11.92 -1.00
CA ALA A 232 0.27 11.37 -1.57
C ALA A 232 0.98 12.34 -2.52
N ARG A 233 2.30 12.48 -2.33
CA ARG A 233 3.20 13.23 -3.21
C ARG A 233 4.13 12.24 -3.91
N ASP A 234 3.67 11.70 -5.04
CA ASP A 234 4.30 10.56 -5.73
C ASP A 234 5.75 10.79 -6.13
N VAL A 235 6.14 12.04 -6.40
CA VAL A 235 7.54 12.40 -6.69
C VAL A 235 8.51 11.98 -5.58
N LEU A 236 8.04 11.83 -4.34
CA LEU A 236 8.85 11.37 -3.21
C LEU A 236 9.05 9.84 -3.21
N CYS A 237 8.31 9.12 -4.02
CA CYS A 237 8.42 7.67 -4.23
C CYS A 237 9.13 7.32 -5.55
N ASP A 238 9.77 8.28 -6.22
CA ASP A 238 10.65 8.00 -7.35
C ASP A 238 11.78 7.05 -6.89
N PRO A 239 11.94 5.87 -7.53
CA PRO A 239 12.99 4.92 -7.16
C PRO A 239 14.38 5.52 -7.09
N GLN A 240 14.70 6.52 -7.93
CA GLN A 240 16.02 7.16 -7.95
C GLN A 240 16.37 7.88 -6.65
N ARG A 241 15.40 8.24 -5.84
CA ARG A 241 15.64 8.81 -4.50
C ARG A 241 16.24 7.81 -3.52
N LEU A 242 16.31 6.53 -3.88
CA LEU A 242 16.91 5.48 -3.06
C LEU A 242 18.42 5.32 -3.27
N HIS A 243 19.06 6.12 -4.14
CA HIS A 243 20.51 6.07 -4.31
C HIS A 243 21.28 6.37 -3.02
N LEU A 244 20.81 7.32 -2.21
CA LEU A 244 21.50 7.67 -0.98
C LEU A 244 21.52 6.52 0.03
N PRO A 245 20.38 5.90 0.42
CA PRO A 245 20.42 4.76 1.33
C PRO A 245 21.22 3.57 0.78
N LEU A 246 21.12 3.28 -0.52
CA LEU A 246 21.91 2.22 -1.15
C LEU A 246 23.42 2.51 -1.07
N LYS A 247 23.85 3.71 -1.43
CA LYS A 247 25.25 4.17 -1.32
C LYS A 247 25.80 4.04 0.10
N LEU A 248 24.93 4.23 1.11
CA LEU A 248 25.29 4.12 2.53
C LEU A 248 25.23 2.69 3.07
N GLY A 249 24.95 1.68 2.23
CA GLY A 249 24.94 0.26 2.58
C GLY A 249 23.66 -0.24 3.23
N VAL A 250 22.55 0.52 3.15
CA VAL A 250 21.24 0.05 3.64
C VAL A 250 20.73 -1.06 2.73
N THR A 251 20.30 -2.18 3.31
CA THR A 251 19.52 -3.17 2.57
C THR A 251 18.13 -2.61 2.26
N VAL A 252 17.87 -2.29 1.00
CA VAL A 252 16.61 -1.70 0.56
C VAL A 252 15.75 -2.76 -0.14
N ILE A 253 14.48 -2.87 0.28
CA ILE A 253 13.45 -3.69 -0.34
C ILE A 253 12.45 -2.74 -1.00
N VAL A 254 12.38 -2.77 -2.33
CA VAL A 254 11.47 -1.91 -3.10
C VAL A 254 10.13 -2.62 -3.25
N ALA A 255 9.09 -2.08 -2.61
CA ALA A 255 7.76 -2.65 -2.66
C ALA A 255 7.20 -2.64 -4.10
N HIS A 256 6.47 -3.71 -4.46
CA HIS A 256 5.79 -3.92 -5.76
C HIS A 256 6.66 -3.57 -7.00
N ILE A 257 7.99 -3.59 -6.87
CA ILE A 257 8.95 -3.35 -7.96
C ILE A 257 8.70 -1.98 -8.63
N ALA A 258 8.21 -0.99 -7.88
CA ALA A 258 7.78 0.30 -8.43
C ALA A 258 6.85 0.16 -9.66
N SER A 259 5.96 -0.85 -9.68
CA SER A 259 5.14 -1.23 -10.85
C SER A 259 4.05 -0.21 -11.20
N THR A 260 3.84 0.79 -10.37
CA THR A 260 2.86 1.85 -10.56
C THR A 260 3.53 3.20 -10.76
N GLY A 261 3.09 3.95 -11.77
CA GLY A 261 3.55 5.31 -11.98
C GLY A 261 4.67 5.50 -12.99
N ALA A 262 4.99 6.77 -13.16
CA ALA A 262 6.08 7.25 -14.01
C ALA A 262 6.57 8.60 -13.45
N ASN A 263 7.88 8.81 -13.49
CA ASN A 263 8.52 10.06 -13.15
C ASN A 263 9.37 10.53 -14.34
N ASP A 264 9.39 11.83 -14.61
CA ASP A 264 10.13 12.43 -15.74
C ASP A 264 9.87 11.73 -17.09
N GLY A 265 8.63 11.30 -17.33
CA GLY A 265 8.24 10.63 -18.57
C GLY A 265 8.69 9.18 -18.71
N GLN A 266 9.37 8.60 -17.71
CA GLN A 266 9.80 7.21 -17.68
C GLN A 266 9.01 6.43 -16.64
N ARG A 267 8.69 5.15 -16.92
CA ARG A 267 8.05 4.26 -15.95
C ARG A 267 8.99 4.02 -14.76
N ASP A 268 8.44 3.99 -13.55
CA ASP A 268 9.24 3.81 -12.34
C ASP A 268 9.95 2.46 -12.30
N THR A 269 9.37 1.42 -12.91
CA THR A 269 10.07 0.12 -13.10
C THR A 269 11.34 0.25 -13.93
N ASP A 270 11.33 1.07 -15.00
CA ASP A 270 12.47 1.25 -15.86
C ASP A 270 13.56 2.10 -15.17
N ARG A 271 13.16 2.99 -14.26
CA ARG A 271 14.07 3.79 -13.43
C ARG A 271 14.69 2.96 -12.29
N LEU A 272 14.00 1.93 -11.82
CA LEU A 272 14.49 1.02 -10.79
C LEU A 272 15.52 0.03 -11.34
N ALA A 273 15.33 -0.48 -12.56
CA ALA A 273 16.14 -1.56 -13.13
C ALA A 273 17.67 -1.33 -13.06
N PRO A 274 18.22 -0.15 -13.40
CA PRO A 274 19.67 0.12 -13.30
C PRO A 274 20.21 0.08 -11.87
N MET A 275 19.35 0.31 -10.87
CA MET A 275 19.76 0.33 -9.45
C MET A 275 19.84 -1.07 -8.85
N MET A 276 19.13 -2.04 -9.44
CA MET A 276 19.18 -3.44 -9.01
C MET A 276 20.41 -4.19 -9.51
N ALA A 277 21.14 -3.62 -10.47
CA ALA A 277 22.33 -4.21 -11.09
C ALA A 277 23.65 -3.75 -10.43
N GLN A 278 23.59 -2.91 -9.42
CA GLN A 278 24.73 -2.41 -8.62
C GLN A 278 24.85 -3.21 -7.31
#